data_4fd579f27b60ffaab48c8a3367c84ea3
#
_entry.id   4fd579f27b60ffaab48c8a3367c84ea3
#
_cell.length_a   1.000
_cell.length_b   1.000
_cell.length_c   1.000
_cell.angle_alpha   90.00
_cell.angle_beta   90.00
_cell.angle_gamma   90.00
#
_symmetry.space_group_name_H-M   'P 1'
#
loop_
_entity.id
_entity.type
_entity.pdbx_description
1 polymer ?
#
loop_
_entity_poly.entity_id
_entity_poly.type
_entity_poly.pdbx_seq_one_letter_code
_entity_poly.pdbx_strand_id
1 'polypeptide(L)'
;VHMYGSGAIVVPEDETPPFDEGVRATWYTFFEMFDVPFLYGQPWTLEDDEARTSVAVIGRDLNDTLFNGENSVGRSIQLDDQFFQVVGVIDHWQPVPRFYHADGTYRALADTEQVFVPMNRAIDSQWVPRGNTNCWKARDESLPLFESFIQSECVFTQFWAELETPEQAAAYKDYLDNYVRGQKEIGRFERPLNTFISDVMEWMDVNRIVRDDNRVLVRLSFLFLLVCVLNTVGLLMAKFMGKGGEVALRRAMGASRRHVFQQNLVEVGLIGVLGGIAGTGLAWLGLRAVENMYQGYQHLVHLDALMLLTAISVATVFAILAGMYPVWRVSRLAPA
;
A
#
# COMPACT_ATOMS: atom_id res chain seq x y z
N VAL A 1 -12.70 5.55 -17.45
CA VAL A 1 -12.70 6.58 -16.37
C VAL A 1 -11.56 7.54 -16.58
N HIS A 2 -11.81 8.83 -16.48
CA HIS A 2 -10.79 9.87 -16.42
C HIS A 2 -10.90 10.61 -15.10
N MET A 3 -9.77 11.13 -14.61
CA MET A 3 -9.71 11.74 -13.29
C MET A 3 -8.48 12.66 -13.12
N TYR A 4 -8.53 13.52 -12.13
CA TYR A 4 -7.35 14.19 -11.58
C TYR A 4 -7.50 14.42 -10.08
N GLY A 5 -6.36 14.58 -9.40
CA GLY A 5 -6.32 14.93 -7.99
C GLY A 5 -6.31 16.44 -7.79
N SER A 6 -7.02 16.91 -6.80
CA SER A 6 -7.04 18.30 -6.34
C SER A 6 -7.06 18.34 -4.82
N GLY A 7 -7.36 19.48 -4.25
CA GLY A 7 -7.66 19.66 -2.83
C GLY A 7 -8.58 20.83 -2.65
N ALA A 8 -9.35 20.79 -1.58
CA ALA A 8 -10.25 21.86 -1.17
C ALA A 8 -10.22 22.05 0.34
N ILE A 9 -10.55 23.23 0.80
CA ILE A 9 -10.76 23.49 2.22
C ILE A 9 -12.16 23.04 2.60
N VAL A 10 -12.24 22.04 3.48
CA VAL A 10 -13.51 21.64 4.10
C VAL A 10 -13.84 22.62 5.20
N VAL A 11 -15.03 23.18 5.14
CA VAL A 11 -15.55 24.11 6.16
C VAL A 11 -16.67 23.41 6.92
N PRO A 12 -16.39 22.90 8.14
CA PRO A 12 -17.41 22.27 8.99
C PRO A 12 -18.51 23.25 9.42
N GLU A 13 -19.70 22.74 9.68
CA GLU A 13 -20.84 23.55 10.19
C GLU A 13 -20.68 23.90 11.69
N ASP A 14 -19.87 23.15 12.42
CA ASP A 14 -19.61 23.33 13.86
C ASP A 14 -18.38 24.23 14.11
N GLU A 15 -17.92 24.28 15.37
CA GLU A 15 -16.75 25.08 15.78
C GLU A 15 -15.40 24.48 15.32
N THR A 16 -15.39 23.39 14.57
CA THR A 16 -14.17 22.76 14.05
C THR A 16 -13.50 23.69 13.01
N PRO A 17 -12.20 24.00 13.17
CA PRO A 17 -11.51 24.86 12.20
C PRO A 17 -11.53 24.24 10.80
N PRO A 18 -11.61 25.05 9.73
CA PRO A 18 -11.46 24.57 8.36
C PRO A 18 -10.13 23.86 8.15
N PHE A 19 -10.14 22.79 7.35
CA PHE A 19 -8.96 21.99 7.06
C PHE A 19 -8.86 21.60 5.59
N ASP A 20 -7.63 21.37 5.11
CA ASP A 20 -7.38 20.96 3.72
C ASP A 20 -7.64 19.47 3.56
N GLU A 21 -8.38 19.09 2.52
CA GLU A 21 -8.70 17.71 2.23
C GLU A 21 -8.41 17.36 0.76
N GLY A 22 -8.00 16.11 0.53
CA GLY A 22 -7.77 15.58 -0.81
C GLY A 22 -9.08 15.39 -1.57
N VAL A 23 -9.13 15.93 -2.79
CA VAL A 23 -10.29 15.80 -3.68
C VAL A 23 -9.90 14.99 -4.92
N ARG A 24 -10.70 13.99 -5.25
CA ARG A 24 -10.64 13.25 -6.51
C ARG A 24 -11.75 13.74 -7.44
N ALA A 25 -11.40 14.48 -8.46
CA ALA A 25 -12.31 14.81 -9.55
C ALA A 25 -12.32 13.67 -10.54
N THR A 26 -13.47 13.02 -10.73
CA THR A 26 -13.58 11.80 -11.51
C THR A 26 -14.91 11.67 -12.23
N TRP A 27 -15.09 10.59 -12.97
CA TRP A 27 -16.31 10.25 -13.72
C TRP A 27 -17.15 9.22 -12.93
N TYR A 28 -18.45 9.21 -13.08
CA TYR A 28 -19.37 8.38 -12.32
C TYR A 28 -19.01 6.88 -12.32
N THR A 29 -18.41 6.38 -13.40
CA THR A 29 -17.98 4.97 -13.52
C THR A 29 -16.74 4.61 -12.70
N PHE A 30 -16.14 5.56 -12.00
CA PHE A 30 -14.98 5.31 -11.12
C PHE A 30 -15.28 4.27 -10.05
N PHE A 31 -16.43 4.40 -9.41
CA PHE A 31 -16.80 3.56 -8.27
C PHE A 31 -17.06 2.12 -8.67
N GLU A 32 -17.68 1.90 -9.83
CA GLU A 32 -17.90 0.57 -10.40
C GLU A 32 -16.58 -0.05 -10.87
N MET A 33 -15.75 0.70 -11.63
CA MET A 33 -14.48 0.21 -12.17
C MET A 33 -13.52 -0.27 -11.10
N PHE A 34 -13.50 0.39 -9.93
CA PHE A 34 -12.59 0.07 -8.84
C PHE A 34 -13.25 -0.64 -7.66
N ASP A 35 -14.48 -1.14 -7.84
CA ASP A 35 -15.26 -1.89 -6.85
C ASP A 35 -15.29 -1.18 -5.48
N VAL A 36 -15.61 0.13 -5.49
CA VAL A 36 -15.60 0.98 -4.29
C VAL A 36 -16.85 0.69 -3.45
N PRO A 37 -16.70 0.21 -2.20
CA PRO A 37 -17.84 -0.12 -1.34
C PRO A 37 -18.51 1.15 -0.79
N PHE A 38 -19.84 1.15 -0.72
CA PHE A 38 -20.61 2.22 -0.12
C PHE A 38 -21.17 1.81 1.24
N LEU A 39 -21.01 2.69 2.24
CA LEU A 39 -21.64 2.57 3.55
C LEU A 39 -23.08 3.12 3.52
N TYR A 40 -23.25 4.29 2.88
CA TYR A 40 -24.55 4.93 2.69
C TYR A 40 -24.66 5.48 1.27
N GLY A 41 -25.88 5.50 0.74
CA GLY A 41 -26.15 6.06 -0.57
C GLY A 41 -25.55 5.27 -1.73
N GLN A 42 -25.18 5.98 -2.79
CA GLN A 42 -24.66 5.41 -4.05
C GLN A 42 -23.84 6.46 -4.82
N PRO A 43 -23.09 6.09 -5.89
CA PRO A 43 -22.46 7.05 -6.77
C PRO A 43 -23.45 8.03 -7.39
N TRP A 44 -22.94 9.19 -7.84
CA TRP A 44 -23.71 10.04 -8.75
C TRP A 44 -23.90 9.38 -10.12
N THR A 45 -24.76 9.93 -10.94
CA THR A 45 -25.16 9.36 -12.23
C THR A 45 -24.46 10.04 -13.42
N LEU A 46 -24.57 9.46 -14.61
CA LEU A 46 -24.16 10.12 -15.86
C LEU A 46 -24.84 11.49 -16.04
N GLU A 47 -26.12 11.60 -15.67
CA GLU A 47 -26.87 12.84 -15.77
C GLU A 47 -26.26 13.93 -14.86
N ASP A 48 -25.80 13.57 -13.67
CA ASP A 48 -25.11 14.47 -12.76
C ASP A 48 -23.77 14.95 -13.34
N ASP A 49 -22.99 14.06 -13.97
CA ASP A 49 -21.75 14.43 -14.66
C ASP A 49 -21.98 15.39 -15.81
N GLU A 50 -22.99 15.13 -16.65
CA GLU A 50 -23.35 15.98 -17.80
C GLU A 50 -23.93 17.31 -17.36
N ALA A 51 -24.79 17.30 -16.34
CA ALA A 51 -25.41 18.50 -15.77
C ALA A 51 -24.45 19.30 -14.88
N ARG A 52 -23.26 18.76 -14.58
CA ARG A 52 -22.26 19.37 -13.70
C ARG A 52 -22.82 19.66 -12.30
N THR A 53 -23.61 18.72 -11.78
CA THR A 53 -24.32 18.88 -10.52
C THR A 53 -23.31 18.99 -9.37
N SER A 54 -23.61 19.87 -8.39
CA SER A 54 -22.80 20.01 -7.17
C SER A 54 -23.09 18.88 -6.19
N VAL A 55 -22.64 17.68 -6.52
CA VAL A 55 -22.74 16.48 -5.68
C VAL A 55 -21.37 15.99 -5.27
N ALA A 56 -21.30 15.32 -4.14
CA ALA A 56 -20.07 14.72 -3.64
C ALA A 56 -20.33 13.32 -3.05
N VAL A 57 -19.36 12.43 -3.22
CA VAL A 57 -19.24 11.21 -2.43
C VAL A 57 -18.08 11.45 -1.47
N ILE A 58 -18.27 11.11 -0.19
CA ILE A 58 -17.26 11.31 0.84
C ILE A 58 -16.79 9.99 1.44
N GLY A 59 -15.56 9.96 1.92
CA GLY A 59 -15.03 8.83 2.66
C GLY A 59 -15.60 8.74 4.06
N ARG A 60 -15.51 7.54 4.65
CA ARG A 60 -16.00 7.27 6.01
C ARG A 60 -15.35 8.17 7.04
N ASP A 61 -14.03 8.36 6.99
CA ASP A 61 -13.31 9.14 8.00
C ASP A 61 -13.76 10.61 8.01
N LEU A 62 -14.02 11.17 6.82
CA LEU A 62 -14.58 12.51 6.69
C LEU A 62 -16.03 12.56 7.19
N ASN A 63 -16.84 11.53 6.88
CA ASN A 63 -18.20 11.42 7.39
C ASN A 63 -18.23 11.32 8.91
N ASP A 64 -17.34 10.55 9.51
CA ASP A 64 -17.21 10.42 10.95
C ASP A 64 -16.85 11.78 11.60
N THR A 65 -15.94 12.52 10.95
CA THR A 65 -15.49 13.84 11.42
C THR A 65 -16.61 14.91 11.34
N LEU A 66 -17.32 14.99 10.20
CA LEU A 66 -18.32 16.03 9.96
C LEU A 66 -19.70 15.70 10.50
N PHE A 67 -20.05 14.42 10.57
CA PHE A 67 -21.42 13.95 10.84
C PHE A 67 -21.48 12.85 11.90
N ASN A 68 -20.41 12.67 12.69
CA ASN A 68 -20.33 11.67 13.76
C ASN A 68 -20.70 10.24 13.33
N GLY A 69 -20.42 9.88 12.05
CA GLY A 69 -20.72 8.57 11.48
C GLY A 69 -22.18 8.33 11.12
N GLU A 70 -23.06 9.33 11.27
CA GLU A 70 -24.45 9.23 10.85
C GLU A 70 -24.56 9.20 9.31
N ASN A 71 -25.71 8.74 8.81
CA ASN A 71 -26.02 8.81 7.40
C ASN A 71 -26.16 10.27 6.94
N SER A 72 -25.17 10.75 6.18
CA SER A 72 -25.11 12.13 5.70
C SER A 72 -25.67 12.31 4.28
N VAL A 73 -26.22 11.27 3.66
CA VAL A 73 -26.82 11.39 2.33
C VAL A 73 -27.95 12.43 2.32
N GLY A 74 -27.86 13.39 1.39
CA GLY A 74 -28.78 14.52 1.28
C GLY A 74 -28.33 15.77 2.07
N ARG A 75 -27.35 15.66 2.97
CA ARG A 75 -26.76 16.81 3.66
C ARG A 75 -25.78 17.55 2.75
N SER A 76 -25.48 18.80 3.09
CA SER A 76 -24.52 19.63 2.35
C SER A 76 -23.17 19.65 3.06
N ILE A 77 -22.09 19.66 2.29
CA ILE A 77 -20.74 20.00 2.75
C ILE A 77 -20.26 21.24 2.03
N GLN A 78 -19.50 22.08 2.71
CA GLN A 78 -18.85 23.22 2.10
C GLN A 78 -17.38 22.87 1.76
N LEU A 79 -17.04 23.03 0.48
CA LEU A 79 -15.70 22.85 -0.06
C LEU A 79 -15.24 24.19 -0.65
N ASP A 80 -14.24 24.81 -0.04
CA ASP A 80 -13.86 26.21 -0.29
C ASP A 80 -15.06 27.16 -0.08
N ASP A 81 -15.51 27.83 -1.12
CA ASP A 81 -16.66 28.74 -1.12
C ASP A 81 -17.95 28.14 -1.71
N GLN A 82 -17.98 26.83 -1.98
CA GLN A 82 -19.04 26.15 -2.70
C GLN A 82 -19.67 25.02 -1.88
N PHE A 83 -20.97 24.83 -2.08
CA PHE A 83 -21.72 23.77 -1.42
C PHE A 83 -21.95 22.57 -2.35
N PHE A 84 -21.74 21.38 -1.79
CA PHE A 84 -21.96 20.11 -2.47
C PHE A 84 -22.91 19.25 -1.64
N GLN A 85 -23.87 18.61 -2.32
CA GLN A 85 -24.76 17.65 -1.66
C GLN A 85 -24.09 16.28 -1.60
N VAL A 86 -24.03 15.68 -0.42
CA VAL A 86 -23.54 14.31 -0.23
C VAL A 86 -24.57 13.34 -0.82
N VAL A 87 -24.16 12.54 -1.81
CA VAL A 87 -24.99 11.50 -2.43
C VAL A 87 -24.59 10.09 -2.00
N GLY A 88 -23.37 9.92 -1.51
CA GLY A 88 -22.88 8.65 -1.01
C GLY A 88 -21.74 8.80 -0.03
N VAL A 89 -21.58 7.80 0.83
CA VAL A 89 -20.47 7.65 1.77
C VAL A 89 -19.79 6.33 1.48
N ILE A 90 -18.51 6.38 1.16
CA ILE A 90 -17.67 5.20 0.92
C ILE A 90 -17.36 4.54 2.27
N ASP A 91 -17.45 3.21 2.35
CA ASP A 91 -16.97 2.44 3.49
C ASP A 91 -15.43 2.36 3.47
N HIS A 92 -14.82 1.56 4.32
CA HIS A 92 -13.38 1.37 4.31
C HIS A 92 -12.88 0.90 2.94
N TRP A 93 -12.34 1.84 2.18
CA TRP A 93 -11.71 1.59 0.89
C TRP A 93 -10.34 2.26 0.84
N GLN A 94 -9.31 1.45 1.02
CA GLN A 94 -7.93 1.91 1.07
C GLN A 94 -7.02 0.96 0.31
N PRO A 95 -7.05 1.02 -1.04
CA PRO A 95 -6.16 0.21 -1.85
C PRO A 95 -4.71 0.61 -1.60
N VAL A 96 -3.88 -0.36 -1.23
CA VAL A 96 -2.45 -0.18 -1.00
C VAL A 96 -1.69 -1.13 -1.93
N PRO A 97 -0.93 -0.59 -2.89
CA PRO A 97 -0.79 0.82 -3.27
C PRO A 97 -2.06 1.39 -3.93
N ARG A 98 -2.19 2.71 -3.96
CA ARG A 98 -3.27 3.41 -4.69
C ARG A 98 -3.03 3.27 -6.20
N PHE A 99 -3.34 2.10 -6.74
CA PHE A 99 -3.07 1.77 -8.13
C PHE A 99 -3.81 2.67 -9.13
N TYR A 100 -4.97 3.20 -8.77
CA TYR A 100 -5.74 4.11 -9.60
C TYR A 100 -5.08 5.49 -9.76
N HIS A 101 -4.13 5.85 -8.89
CA HIS A 101 -3.44 7.12 -8.91
C HIS A 101 -2.13 7.00 -9.71
N ALA A 102 -2.19 7.27 -11.00
CA ALA A 102 -1.10 7.05 -11.97
C ALA A 102 -0.03 8.17 -12.00
N ASP A 103 0.23 8.86 -10.89
CA ASP A 103 1.18 9.99 -10.86
C ASP A 103 2.58 9.64 -10.31
N GLY A 104 2.86 8.36 -10.13
CA GLY A 104 4.18 7.86 -9.72
C GLY A 104 4.31 7.50 -8.24
N THR A 105 5.55 7.26 -7.80
CA THR A 105 5.90 6.49 -6.60
C THR A 105 5.50 7.10 -5.26
N TYR A 106 5.56 8.43 -5.14
CA TYR A 106 5.47 9.09 -3.84
C TYR A 106 4.08 9.04 -3.21
N ARG A 107 3.03 9.01 -4.03
CA ARG A 107 1.64 9.02 -3.56
C ARG A 107 0.95 7.67 -3.62
N ALA A 108 1.60 6.66 -4.18
CA ALA A 108 1.03 5.32 -4.26
C ALA A 108 0.77 4.68 -2.89
N LEU A 109 1.47 5.12 -1.85
CA LEU A 109 1.33 4.63 -0.47
C LEU A 109 0.64 5.64 0.46
N ALA A 110 0.16 6.77 -0.05
CA ALA A 110 -0.58 7.74 0.74
C ALA A 110 -2.04 7.31 0.94
N ASP A 111 -2.73 7.97 1.88
CA ASP A 111 -4.15 7.73 2.13
C ASP A 111 -5.01 8.08 0.91
N THR A 112 -6.13 7.40 0.78
CA THR A 112 -7.13 7.70 -0.26
C THR A 112 -7.75 9.07 -0.03
N GLU A 113 -8.15 9.72 -1.11
CA GLU A 113 -8.90 10.97 -1.02
C GLU A 113 -10.23 10.73 -0.29
N GLN A 114 -10.62 11.68 0.54
CA GLN A 114 -11.86 11.62 1.30
C GLN A 114 -13.03 12.33 0.63
N VAL A 115 -12.79 13.01 -0.50
CA VAL A 115 -13.83 13.72 -1.27
C VAL A 115 -13.72 13.33 -2.73
N PHE A 116 -14.84 12.91 -3.32
CA PHE A 116 -14.96 12.60 -4.74
C PHE A 116 -16.07 13.46 -5.34
N VAL A 117 -15.79 14.08 -6.50
CA VAL A 117 -16.75 14.98 -7.17
C VAL A 117 -16.75 14.74 -8.68
N PRO A 118 -17.84 15.10 -9.39
CA PRO A 118 -17.86 15.07 -10.84
C PRO A 118 -16.75 15.94 -11.43
N MET A 119 -15.99 15.39 -12.39
CA MET A 119 -14.83 16.06 -12.96
C MET A 119 -15.18 17.39 -13.64
N ASN A 120 -16.30 17.44 -14.37
CA ASN A 120 -16.77 18.65 -15.02
C ASN A 120 -17.13 19.74 -14.00
N ARG A 121 -17.67 19.34 -12.84
CA ARG A 121 -17.97 20.29 -11.76
C ARG A 121 -16.70 20.84 -11.11
N ALA A 122 -15.67 20.00 -10.91
CA ALA A 122 -14.38 20.44 -10.41
C ALA A 122 -13.68 21.44 -11.36
N ILE A 123 -13.83 21.24 -12.67
CA ILE A 123 -13.35 22.17 -13.69
C ILE A 123 -14.08 23.52 -13.56
N ASP A 124 -15.39 23.52 -13.40
CA ASP A 124 -16.17 24.74 -13.21
C ASP A 124 -15.80 25.47 -11.90
N SER A 125 -15.43 24.71 -10.87
CA SER A 125 -14.92 25.24 -9.60
C SER A 125 -13.48 25.78 -9.72
N GLN A 126 -12.84 25.63 -10.86
CA GLN A 126 -11.46 26.04 -11.13
C GLN A 126 -10.44 25.41 -10.16
N TRP A 127 -10.70 24.20 -9.69
CA TRP A 127 -9.79 23.51 -8.78
C TRP A 127 -8.51 23.07 -9.49
N VAL A 128 -7.40 23.63 -9.02
CA VAL A 128 -6.08 23.41 -9.60
C VAL A 128 -5.64 21.96 -9.40
N PRO A 129 -5.16 21.28 -10.45
CA PRO A 129 -4.61 19.95 -10.32
C PRO A 129 -3.46 19.91 -9.30
N ARG A 130 -3.54 19.00 -8.34
CA ARG A 130 -2.46 18.67 -7.39
C ARG A 130 -1.85 17.34 -7.78
N GLY A 131 -0.53 17.25 -7.78
CA GLY A 131 0.19 16.03 -8.12
C GLY A 131 1.23 16.23 -9.20
N ASN A 132 1.60 15.15 -9.86
CA ASN A 132 2.61 15.20 -10.91
C ASN A 132 2.00 15.77 -12.20
N THR A 133 2.36 16.99 -12.53
CA THR A 133 2.01 17.62 -13.81
C THR A 133 3.24 17.64 -14.69
N ASN A 134 3.11 17.15 -15.92
CA ASN A 134 4.18 17.11 -16.89
C ASN A 134 3.84 18.03 -18.06
N CYS A 135 4.60 19.09 -18.26
CA CYS A 135 4.34 20.09 -19.29
C CYS A 135 5.35 19.96 -20.43
N TRP A 136 4.85 19.87 -21.67
CA TRP A 136 5.67 19.82 -22.89
C TRP A 136 6.25 21.19 -23.24
N LYS A 137 5.50 22.24 -22.92
CA LYS A 137 5.89 23.65 -23.09
C LYS A 137 5.62 24.39 -21.78
N ALA A 138 6.32 25.49 -21.58
CA ALA A 138 6.03 26.38 -20.46
C ALA A 138 4.58 26.87 -20.55
N ARG A 139 3.91 26.89 -19.39
CA ARG A 139 2.57 27.45 -19.28
C ARG A 139 2.64 28.96 -19.45
N ASP A 140 1.55 29.57 -19.88
CA ASP A 140 1.41 31.02 -19.88
C ASP A 140 1.17 31.53 -18.45
N GLU A 141 2.20 32.10 -17.85
CA GLU A 141 2.17 32.61 -16.46
C GLU A 141 1.41 33.96 -16.35
N SER A 142 1.01 34.58 -17.46
CA SER A 142 0.18 35.76 -17.45
C SER A 142 -1.29 35.47 -17.16
N LEU A 143 -1.71 34.22 -17.32
CA LEU A 143 -3.07 33.75 -17.06
C LEU A 143 -3.24 33.32 -15.61
N PRO A 144 -4.48 33.36 -15.05
CA PRO A 144 -4.80 32.68 -13.80
C PRO A 144 -4.34 31.21 -13.81
N LEU A 145 -3.92 30.71 -12.68
CA LEU A 145 -3.25 29.40 -12.58
C LEU A 145 -4.07 28.27 -13.23
N PHE A 146 -5.37 28.20 -12.97
CA PHE A 146 -6.25 27.18 -13.54
C PHE A 146 -6.36 27.32 -15.07
N GLU A 147 -6.59 28.53 -15.59
CA GLU A 147 -6.65 28.78 -17.01
C GLU A 147 -5.34 28.46 -17.72
N SER A 148 -4.22 28.78 -17.08
CA SER A 148 -2.88 28.44 -17.55
C SER A 148 -2.69 26.93 -17.69
N PHE A 149 -3.30 26.11 -16.84
CA PHE A 149 -3.30 24.64 -16.98
C PHE A 149 -4.20 24.17 -18.13
N ILE A 150 -5.43 24.62 -18.18
CA ILE A 150 -6.43 24.17 -19.18
C ILE A 150 -6.01 24.54 -20.61
N GLN A 151 -5.36 25.67 -20.80
CA GLN A 151 -4.88 26.13 -22.10
C GLN A 151 -3.50 25.59 -22.47
N SER A 152 -2.82 24.90 -21.57
CA SER A 152 -1.48 24.37 -21.77
C SER A 152 -1.47 22.99 -22.42
N GLU A 153 -0.28 22.52 -22.81
CA GLU A 153 0.00 21.12 -23.15
C GLU A 153 0.53 20.36 -21.94
N CYS A 154 0.09 20.71 -20.71
CA CYS A 154 0.43 20.00 -19.50
C CYS A 154 -0.48 18.78 -19.32
N VAL A 155 0.13 17.65 -18.97
CA VAL A 155 -0.58 16.43 -18.63
C VAL A 155 -0.83 16.44 -17.12
N PHE A 156 -2.08 16.50 -16.70
CA PHE A 156 -2.51 16.41 -15.30
C PHE A 156 -3.67 15.43 -15.10
N THR A 157 -4.30 15.02 -16.19
CA THR A 157 -5.40 14.06 -16.20
C THR A 157 -4.84 12.65 -16.31
N GLN A 158 -5.46 11.73 -15.60
CA GLN A 158 -5.19 10.31 -15.66
C GLN A 158 -6.42 9.61 -16.22
N PHE A 159 -6.26 8.49 -16.91
CA PHE A 159 -7.40 7.70 -17.33
C PHE A 159 -7.12 6.19 -17.21
N TRP A 160 -8.21 5.45 -17.01
CA TRP A 160 -8.24 4.01 -16.98
C TRP A 160 -9.27 3.51 -17.98
N ALA A 161 -8.96 2.45 -18.67
CA ALA A 161 -9.86 1.76 -19.60
C ALA A 161 -9.97 0.30 -19.18
N GLU A 162 -11.17 -0.20 -19.12
CA GLU A 162 -11.44 -1.63 -18.93
C GLU A 162 -11.40 -2.31 -20.29
N LEU A 163 -10.52 -3.28 -20.43
CA LEU A 163 -10.27 -4.02 -21.66
C LEU A 163 -10.27 -5.51 -21.32
N GLU A 164 -11.25 -6.23 -21.81
CA GLU A 164 -11.49 -7.62 -21.42
C GLU A 164 -10.55 -8.62 -22.12
N THR A 165 -10.03 -8.23 -23.28
CA THR A 165 -9.19 -9.15 -24.08
C THR A 165 -7.89 -8.48 -24.56
N PRO A 166 -6.83 -9.27 -24.82
CA PRO A 166 -5.61 -8.76 -25.42
C PRO A 166 -5.83 -8.10 -26.80
N GLU A 167 -6.82 -8.57 -27.57
CA GLU A 167 -7.17 -8.00 -28.87
C GLU A 167 -7.75 -6.60 -28.71
N GLN A 168 -8.60 -6.38 -27.69
CA GLN A 168 -9.11 -5.05 -27.37
C GLN A 168 -7.98 -4.12 -26.92
N ALA A 169 -7.03 -4.62 -26.14
CA ALA A 169 -5.86 -3.85 -25.73
C ALA A 169 -5.00 -3.42 -26.93
N ALA A 170 -4.76 -4.34 -27.88
CA ALA A 170 -4.04 -4.03 -29.09
C ALA A 170 -4.78 -3.00 -29.97
N ALA A 171 -6.08 -3.17 -30.16
CA ALA A 171 -6.90 -2.22 -30.92
C ALA A 171 -6.94 -0.84 -30.26
N TYR A 172 -7.01 -0.79 -28.94
CA TYR A 172 -6.97 0.47 -28.21
C TYR A 172 -5.61 1.16 -28.30
N LYS A 173 -4.52 0.37 -28.26
CA LYS A 173 -3.17 0.89 -28.51
C LYS A 173 -3.04 1.52 -29.91
N ASP A 174 -3.54 0.82 -30.93
CA ASP A 174 -3.55 1.34 -32.30
C ASP A 174 -4.40 2.62 -32.44
N TYR A 175 -5.52 2.70 -31.74
CA TYR A 175 -6.33 3.91 -31.67
C TYR A 175 -5.52 5.09 -31.08
N LEU A 176 -4.85 4.88 -29.95
CA LEU A 176 -4.02 5.91 -29.33
C LEU A 176 -2.86 6.33 -30.23
N ASP A 177 -2.20 5.39 -30.88
CA ASP A 177 -1.11 5.69 -31.82
C ASP A 177 -1.59 6.52 -33.00
N ASN A 178 -2.76 6.21 -33.54
CA ASN A 178 -3.37 6.98 -34.64
C ASN A 178 -3.80 8.38 -34.17
N TYR A 179 -4.37 8.48 -32.98
CA TYR A 179 -4.71 9.77 -32.37
C TYR A 179 -3.46 10.65 -32.23
N VAL A 180 -2.37 10.10 -31.67
CA VAL A 180 -1.12 10.85 -31.50
C VAL A 180 -0.52 11.25 -32.84
N ARG A 181 -0.56 10.39 -33.87
CA ARG A 181 -0.11 10.75 -35.23
C ARG A 181 -0.90 11.93 -35.79
N GLY A 182 -2.24 11.90 -35.67
CA GLY A 182 -3.07 13.02 -36.09
C GLY A 182 -2.78 14.32 -35.33
N GLN A 183 -2.52 14.25 -34.03
CA GLN A 183 -2.13 15.41 -33.23
C GLN A 183 -0.75 15.97 -33.64
N LYS A 184 0.18 15.09 -34.06
CA LYS A 184 1.49 15.52 -34.59
C LYS A 184 1.37 16.29 -35.89
N GLU A 185 0.45 15.93 -36.76
CA GLU A 185 0.21 16.63 -38.03
C GLU A 185 -0.22 18.09 -37.83
N ILE A 186 -0.88 18.39 -36.73
CA ILE A 186 -1.28 19.75 -36.34
C ILE A 186 -0.29 20.43 -35.39
N GLY A 187 0.93 19.87 -35.24
CA GLY A 187 2.03 20.51 -34.50
C GLY A 187 2.02 20.25 -32.99
N ARG A 188 1.26 19.26 -32.50
CA ARG A 188 1.29 18.82 -31.09
C ARG A 188 2.20 17.60 -30.94
N PHE A 189 2.59 17.28 -29.71
CA PHE A 189 3.36 16.06 -29.35
C PHE A 189 4.63 15.88 -30.19
N GLU A 190 5.57 16.82 -30.15
CA GLU A 190 6.77 16.86 -30.99
C GLU A 190 7.71 15.65 -30.81
N ARG A 191 7.69 14.97 -29.65
CA ARG A 191 8.54 13.80 -29.37
C ARG A 191 8.17 12.58 -30.23
N PRO A 192 9.08 11.62 -30.41
CA PRO A 192 8.76 10.36 -31.07
C PRO A 192 7.55 9.67 -30.48
N LEU A 193 6.83 8.90 -31.29
CA LEU A 193 5.70 8.09 -30.83
C LEU A 193 6.18 7.07 -29.81
N ASN A 194 5.64 7.14 -28.61
CA ASN A 194 5.96 6.21 -27.51
C ASN A 194 4.74 6.00 -26.61
N THR A 195 3.55 5.88 -27.23
CA THR A 195 2.34 5.54 -26.48
C THR A 195 2.52 4.19 -25.79
N PHE A 196 2.07 4.13 -24.55
CA PHE A 196 2.21 2.97 -23.70
C PHE A 196 0.88 2.67 -23.02
N ILE A 197 0.48 1.41 -23.01
CA ILE A 197 -0.63 0.89 -22.23
C ILE A 197 -0.02 -0.12 -21.27
N SER A 198 -0.30 0.02 -20.00
CA SER A 198 0.12 -0.93 -18.96
C SER A 198 -1.09 -1.46 -18.21
N ASP A 199 -1.06 -2.72 -17.85
CA ASP A 199 -1.94 -3.23 -16.81
C ASP A 199 -1.48 -2.75 -15.42
N VAL A 200 -2.26 -3.05 -14.37
CA VAL A 200 -1.96 -2.62 -13.00
C VAL A 200 -0.60 -3.12 -12.53
N MET A 201 -0.22 -4.37 -12.86
CA MET A 201 1.05 -4.96 -12.41
C MET A 201 2.23 -4.34 -13.14
N GLU A 202 2.12 -4.18 -14.44
CA GLU A 202 3.14 -3.53 -15.27
C GLU A 202 3.30 -2.05 -14.88
N TRP A 203 2.19 -1.35 -14.61
CA TRP A 203 2.22 0.01 -14.09
C TRP A 203 2.98 0.11 -12.76
N MET A 204 2.74 -0.82 -11.82
CA MET A 204 3.47 -0.86 -10.54
C MET A 204 4.97 -1.09 -10.74
N ASP A 205 5.36 -1.94 -11.69
CA ASP A 205 6.77 -2.23 -11.99
C ASP A 205 7.46 -1.03 -12.67
N VAL A 206 6.83 -0.45 -13.70
CA VAL A 206 7.34 0.74 -14.41
C VAL A 206 7.53 1.93 -13.47
N ASN A 207 6.58 2.16 -12.57
CA ASN A 207 6.65 3.23 -11.57
C ASN A 207 7.48 2.86 -10.34
N ARG A 208 8.03 1.64 -10.28
CA ARG A 208 8.85 1.13 -9.16
C ARG A 208 8.18 1.35 -7.81
N ILE A 209 6.87 1.05 -7.74
CA ILE A 209 6.09 1.19 -6.50
C ILE A 209 6.71 0.35 -5.39
N VAL A 210 7.08 -0.89 -5.71
CA VAL A 210 7.93 -1.73 -4.86
C VAL A 210 9.38 -1.45 -5.20
N ARG A 211 10.01 -0.56 -4.44
CA ARG A 211 11.40 -0.15 -4.68
C ARG A 211 12.36 -1.34 -4.56
N ASP A 212 13.42 -1.34 -5.36
CA ASP A 212 14.51 -2.33 -5.28
C ASP A 212 15.17 -2.36 -3.90
N ASP A 213 15.10 -1.25 -3.15
CA ASP A 213 15.58 -1.17 -1.77
C ASP A 213 14.94 -2.24 -0.86
N ASN A 214 13.66 -2.58 -1.07
CA ASN A 214 12.99 -3.64 -0.33
C ASN A 214 13.62 -5.01 -0.58
N ARG A 215 14.08 -5.28 -1.80
CA ARG A 215 14.80 -6.51 -2.15
C ARG A 215 16.16 -6.56 -1.44
N VAL A 216 16.84 -5.42 -1.32
CA VAL A 216 18.10 -5.32 -0.57
C VAL A 216 17.87 -5.55 0.91
N LEU A 217 16.83 -4.94 1.50
CA LEU A 217 16.46 -5.13 2.91
C LEU A 217 16.13 -6.60 3.22
N VAL A 218 15.37 -7.28 2.34
CA VAL A 218 15.09 -8.72 2.48
C VAL A 218 16.38 -9.54 2.45
N ARG A 219 17.29 -9.28 1.52
CA ARG A 219 18.58 -9.99 1.45
C ARG A 219 19.43 -9.75 2.71
N LEU A 220 19.49 -8.51 3.21
CA LEU A 220 20.18 -8.18 4.46
C LEU A 220 19.57 -8.89 5.66
N SER A 221 18.24 -9.00 5.73
CA SER A 221 17.55 -9.72 6.79
C SER A 221 17.88 -11.22 6.77
N PHE A 222 17.97 -11.83 5.60
CA PHE A 222 18.43 -13.23 5.47
C PHE A 222 19.89 -13.41 5.87
N LEU A 223 20.78 -12.49 5.51
CA LEU A 223 22.17 -12.53 5.93
C LEU A 223 22.29 -12.41 7.46
N PHE A 224 21.53 -11.49 8.06
CA PHE A 224 21.46 -11.33 9.51
C PHE A 224 20.93 -12.60 10.19
N LEU A 225 19.88 -13.21 9.65
CA LEU A 225 19.35 -14.49 10.13
C LEU A 225 20.43 -15.58 10.08
N LEU A 226 21.21 -15.66 9.00
CA LEU A 226 22.29 -16.63 8.86
C LEU A 226 23.35 -16.45 9.97
N VAL A 227 23.75 -15.22 10.25
CA VAL A 227 24.70 -14.91 11.34
C VAL A 227 24.12 -15.32 12.69
N CYS A 228 22.84 -15.03 12.94
CA CYS A 228 22.15 -15.45 14.18
C CYS A 228 22.09 -16.98 14.31
N VAL A 229 21.84 -17.70 13.23
CA VAL A 229 21.84 -19.18 13.20
C VAL A 229 23.24 -19.72 13.53
N LEU A 230 24.30 -19.19 12.93
CA LEU A 230 25.68 -19.60 13.20
C LEU A 230 26.05 -19.35 14.67
N ASN A 231 25.73 -18.19 15.23
CA ASN A 231 25.94 -17.90 16.65
C ASN A 231 25.16 -18.88 17.55
N THR A 232 23.91 -19.18 17.19
CA THR A 232 23.07 -20.12 17.92
C THR A 232 23.68 -21.53 17.92
N VAL A 233 24.23 -21.99 16.79
CA VAL A 233 24.96 -23.26 16.71
C VAL A 233 26.13 -23.29 17.70
N GLY A 234 26.92 -22.21 17.74
CA GLY A 234 28.06 -22.07 18.68
C GLY A 234 27.61 -22.14 20.14
N LEU A 235 26.60 -21.38 20.52
CA LEU A 235 26.05 -21.37 21.87
C LEU A 235 25.44 -22.71 22.28
N LEU A 236 24.67 -23.36 21.38
CA LEU A 236 24.11 -24.68 21.64
C LEU A 236 25.21 -25.75 21.74
N MET A 237 26.29 -25.65 20.95
CA MET A 237 27.44 -26.53 21.06
C MET A 237 28.09 -26.42 22.44
N ALA A 238 28.38 -25.17 22.91
CA ALA A 238 28.95 -24.96 24.25
C ALA A 238 28.04 -25.50 25.36
N LYS A 239 26.72 -25.21 25.28
CA LYS A 239 25.72 -25.68 26.23
C LYS A 239 25.69 -27.23 26.31
N PHE A 240 25.59 -27.90 25.17
CA PHE A 240 25.47 -29.36 25.15
C PHE A 240 26.78 -30.07 25.46
N MET A 241 27.93 -29.49 25.09
CA MET A 241 29.22 -30.07 25.52
C MET A 241 29.39 -30.01 27.04
N GLY A 242 28.92 -28.96 27.72
CA GLY A 242 28.89 -28.87 29.18
C GLY A 242 27.99 -29.92 29.85
N LYS A 243 26.94 -30.41 29.14
CA LYS A 243 26.07 -31.51 29.63
C LYS A 243 26.58 -32.92 29.30
N GLY A 244 27.78 -33.06 28.74
CA GLY A 244 28.32 -34.35 28.28
C GLY A 244 28.37 -35.43 29.37
N GLY A 245 28.77 -35.10 30.60
CA GLY A 245 28.78 -36.02 31.74
C GLY A 245 27.39 -36.50 32.14
N GLU A 246 26.38 -35.62 32.13
CA GLU A 246 24.99 -35.99 32.43
C GLU A 246 24.42 -36.94 31.35
N VAL A 247 24.70 -36.67 30.09
CA VAL A 247 24.30 -37.53 28.97
C VAL A 247 24.97 -38.89 29.04
N ALA A 248 26.27 -38.95 29.39
CA ALA A 248 27.00 -40.18 29.58
C ALA A 248 26.40 -41.02 30.72
N LEU A 249 26.08 -40.41 31.86
CA LEU A 249 25.44 -41.08 33.01
C LEU A 249 24.06 -41.64 32.64
N ARG A 250 23.22 -40.84 31.98
CA ARG A 250 21.89 -41.31 31.53
C ARG A 250 21.99 -42.49 30.57
N ARG A 251 22.99 -42.46 29.68
CA ARG A 251 23.24 -43.59 28.76
C ARG A 251 23.76 -44.81 29.47
N ALA A 252 24.59 -44.68 30.51
CA ALA A 252 25.02 -45.78 31.35
C ALA A 252 23.83 -46.44 32.12
N MET A 253 22.81 -45.61 32.47
CA MET A 253 21.57 -46.10 33.08
C MET A 253 20.56 -46.67 32.05
N GLY A 254 20.93 -46.83 30.77
CA GLY A 254 20.11 -47.47 29.73
C GLY A 254 19.33 -46.55 28.79
N ALA A 255 19.51 -45.26 28.86
CA ALA A 255 18.85 -44.33 27.93
C ALA A 255 19.37 -44.53 26.49
N SER A 256 18.44 -44.70 25.51
CA SER A 256 18.80 -44.84 24.11
C SER A 256 19.31 -43.50 23.52
N ARG A 257 20.20 -43.58 22.51
CA ARG A 257 20.68 -42.41 21.79
C ARG A 257 19.54 -41.60 21.20
N ARG A 258 18.49 -42.24 20.67
CA ARG A 258 17.32 -41.61 20.08
C ARG A 258 16.54 -40.83 21.12
N HIS A 259 16.39 -41.37 22.32
CA HIS A 259 15.66 -40.69 23.40
C HIS A 259 16.38 -39.38 23.84
N VAL A 260 17.70 -39.48 24.05
CA VAL A 260 18.55 -38.32 24.40
C VAL A 260 18.51 -37.26 23.28
N PHE A 261 18.56 -37.69 21.99
CA PHE A 261 18.47 -36.81 20.86
C PHE A 261 17.12 -36.07 20.84
N GLN A 262 16.00 -36.80 20.96
CA GLN A 262 14.67 -36.23 20.96
C GLN A 262 14.47 -35.23 22.10
N GLN A 263 14.89 -35.58 23.31
CA GLN A 263 14.77 -34.71 24.48
C GLN A 263 15.50 -33.37 24.28
N ASN A 264 16.75 -33.40 23.80
CA ASN A 264 17.51 -32.21 23.57
C ASN A 264 16.95 -31.39 22.37
N LEU A 265 16.38 -32.06 21.37
CA LEU A 265 15.74 -31.37 20.23
C LEU A 265 14.46 -30.66 20.67
N VAL A 266 13.68 -31.24 21.56
CA VAL A 266 12.51 -30.56 22.17
C VAL A 266 12.94 -29.36 22.98
N GLU A 267 14.04 -29.46 23.74
CA GLU A 267 14.60 -28.29 24.47
C GLU A 267 14.98 -27.16 23.53
N VAL A 268 15.60 -27.46 22.39
CA VAL A 268 15.91 -26.46 21.35
C VAL A 268 14.65 -25.88 20.71
N GLY A 269 13.66 -26.72 20.45
CA GLY A 269 12.37 -26.27 19.90
C GLY A 269 11.65 -25.29 20.85
N LEU A 270 11.66 -25.59 22.16
CA LEU A 270 11.10 -24.66 23.16
C LEU A 270 11.84 -23.31 23.18
N ILE A 271 13.18 -23.32 23.08
CA ILE A 271 13.97 -22.09 22.98
C ILE A 271 13.58 -21.32 21.72
N GLY A 272 13.35 -22.02 20.59
CA GLY A 272 12.90 -21.41 19.34
C GLY A 272 11.55 -20.74 19.47
N VAL A 273 10.58 -21.39 20.10
CA VAL A 273 9.24 -20.83 20.34
C VAL A 273 9.30 -19.59 21.24
N LEU A 274 9.99 -19.70 22.39
CA LEU A 274 10.13 -18.58 23.32
C LEU A 274 10.87 -17.39 22.70
N GLY A 275 11.94 -17.70 21.94
CA GLY A 275 12.68 -16.70 21.18
C GLY A 275 11.83 -16.05 20.08
N GLY A 276 11.01 -16.84 19.40
CA GLY A 276 10.05 -16.35 18.40
C GLY A 276 9.02 -15.40 19.00
N ILE A 277 8.43 -15.76 20.14
CA ILE A 277 7.47 -14.90 20.85
C ILE A 277 8.14 -13.59 21.31
N ALA A 278 9.33 -13.67 21.93
CA ALA A 278 10.04 -12.49 22.37
C ALA A 278 10.46 -11.59 21.18
N GLY A 279 10.95 -12.19 20.09
CA GLY A 279 11.28 -11.49 18.85
C GLY A 279 10.10 -10.80 18.20
N THR A 280 8.94 -11.44 18.19
CA THR A 280 7.70 -10.85 17.69
C THR A 280 7.26 -9.67 18.54
N GLY A 281 7.40 -9.76 19.87
CA GLY A 281 7.13 -8.63 20.77
C GLY A 281 8.05 -7.43 20.51
N LEU A 282 9.35 -7.68 20.27
CA LEU A 282 10.29 -6.62 19.91
C LEU A 282 9.99 -6.01 18.53
N ALA A 283 9.59 -6.84 17.56
CA ALA A 283 9.17 -6.36 16.24
C ALA A 283 7.95 -5.44 16.34
N TRP A 284 6.95 -5.81 17.15
CA TRP A 284 5.77 -4.98 17.40
C TRP A 284 6.13 -3.63 18.02
N LEU A 285 7.03 -3.61 19.01
CA LEU A 285 7.53 -2.35 19.61
C LEU A 285 8.27 -1.50 18.58
N GLY A 286 9.10 -2.12 17.73
CA GLY A 286 9.81 -1.42 16.67
C GLY A 286 8.87 -0.80 15.63
N LEU A 287 7.84 -1.53 15.23
CA LEU A 287 6.82 -1.04 14.31
C LEU A 287 6.06 0.16 14.89
N ARG A 288 5.64 0.09 16.15
CA ARG A 288 5.02 1.24 16.82
C ARG A 288 5.92 2.47 16.90
N ALA A 289 7.22 2.28 17.07
CA ALA A 289 8.16 3.39 17.05
C ALA A 289 8.24 4.04 15.66
N VAL A 290 8.19 3.24 14.59
CA VAL A 290 8.17 3.73 13.20
C VAL A 290 6.86 4.46 12.89
N GLU A 291 5.70 3.94 13.31
CA GLU A 291 4.39 4.61 13.17
C GLU A 291 4.40 6.01 13.78
N ASN A 292 4.97 6.15 14.97
CA ASN A 292 5.06 7.44 15.65
C ASN A 292 6.01 8.44 14.98
N MET A 293 6.98 7.96 14.21
CA MET A 293 7.96 8.81 13.52
C MET A 293 7.51 9.24 12.12
N TYR A 294 6.62 8.49 11.49
CA TYR A 294 6.19 8.70 10.10
C TYR A 294 4.66 8.70 10.00
N GLN A 295 4.04 9.88 10.04
CA GLN A 295 2.59 10.11 9.96
C GLN A 295 2.06 9.72 8.60
N GLY A 296 2.29 8.89 7.83
CA GLY A 296 1.76 8.49 6.52
C GLY A 296 1.84 6.99 6.29
N TYR A 297 2.37 6.23 7.27
CA TYR A 297 2.54 4.79 7.14
C TYR A 297 1.66 3.99 8.12
N GLN A 298 0.71 4.67 8.80
CA GLN A 298 -0.11 4.06 9.84
C GLN A 298 -0.93 2.87 9.32
N HIS A 299 -1.37 2.92 8.07
CA HIS A 299 -2.18 1.87 7.45
C HIS A 299 -1.37 0.72 6.82
N LEU A 300 -0.04 0.90 6.66
CA LEU A 300 0.84 -0.12 6.05
C LEU A 300 1.39 -1.12 7.05
N VAL A 301 1.26 -0.84 8.35
CA VAL A 301 1.92 -1.59 9.41
C VAL A 301 0.91 -2.40 10.21
N HIS A 302 0.29 -3.39 9.57
CA HIS A 302 -0.56 -4.35 10.27
C HIS A 302 0.20 -5.64 10.52
N LEU A 303 0.24 -6.07 11.79
CA LEU A 303 0.70 -7.40 12.17
C LEU A 303 -0.50 -8.36 12.20
N ASP A 304 -0.74 -9.04 11.11
CA ASP A 304 -1.75 -10.08 11.04
C ASP A 304 -1.36 -11.31 11.87
N ALA A 305 -2.37 -12.00 12.41
CA ALA A 305 -2.15 -13.25 13.16
C ALA A 305 -1.36 -14.29 12.35
N LEU A 306 -1.54 -14.32 11.02
CA LEU A 306 -0.79 -15.21 10.13
C LEU A 306 0.70 -14.82 10.08
N MET A 307 1.04 -13.53 10.03
CA MET A 307 2.41 -13.03 10.09
C MET A 307 3.09 -13.41 11.40
N LEU A 308 2.38 -13.26 12.53
CA LEU A 308 2.88 -13.64 13.85
C LEU A 308 3.18 -15.14 13.93
N LEU A 309 2.25 -15.96 13.47
CA LEU A 309 2.41 -17.44 13.44
C LEU A 309 3.56 -17.86 12.52
N THR A 310 3.70 -17.24 11.35
CA THR A 310 4.79 -17.55 10.41
C THR A 310 6.14 -17.15 11.01
N ALA A 311 6.25 -15.99 11.66
CA ALA A 311 7.49 -15.55 12.30
C ALA A 311 7.95 -16.52 13.41
N ILE A 312 7.02 -16.92 14.30
CA ILE A 312 7.31 -17.89 15.37
C ILE A 312 7.68 -19.27 14.78
N SER A 313 6.96 -19.70 13.73
CA SER A 313 7.23 -20.97 13.06
C SER A 313 8.62 -20.98 12.41
N VAL A 314 8.97 -19.91 11.69
CA VAL A 314 10.29 -19.73 11.07
C VAL A 314 11.38 -19.75 12.14
N ALA A 315 11.23 -18.96 13.21
CA ALA A 315 12.19 -18.93 14.31
C ALA A 315 12.40 -20.33 14.93
N THR A 316 11.32 -21.08 15.15
CA THR A 316 11.37 -22.42 15.70
C THR A 316 12.06 -23.42 14.75
N VAL A 317 11.75 -23.38 13.46
CA VAL A 317 12.39 -24.24 12.45
C VAL A 317 13.88 -23.95 12.37
N PHE A 318 14.29 -22.69 12.31
CA PHE A 318 15.71 -22.34 12.27
C PHE A 318 16.43 -22.68 13.57
N ALA A 319 15.80 -22.56 14.73
CA ALA A 319 16.36 -23.02 16.00
C ALA A 319 16.59 -24.53 15.99
N ILE A 320 15.63 -25.32 15.54
CA ILE A 320 15.75 -26.79 15.42
C ILE A 320 16.89 -27.16 14.45
N LEU A 321 16.94 -26.51 13.27
CA LEU A 321 18.03 -26.74 12.30
C LEU A 321 19.40 -26.41 12.90
N ALA A 322 19.53 -25.28 13.60
CA ALA A 322 20.75 -24.89 14.28
C ALA A 322 21.17 -25.88 15.38
N GLY A 323 20.18 -26.40 16.11
CA GLY A 323 20.41 -27.36 17.20
C GLY A 323 20.68 -28.79 16.75
N MET A 324 20.29 -29.14 15.53
CA MET A 324 20.36 -30.52 15.04
C MET A 324 21.80 -31.09 15.10
N TYR A 325 22.77 -30.33 14.63
CA TYR A 325 24.17 -30.76 14.62
C TYR A 325 24.77 -30.86 16.06
N PRO A 326 24.67 -29.85 16.94
CA PRO A 326 25.12 -29.96 18.33
C PRO A 326 24.49 -31.12 19.09
N VAL A 327 23.17 -31.28 18.99
CA VAL A 327 22.43 -32.34 19.65
C VAL A 327 22.85 -33.73 19.16
N TRP A 328 23.00 -33.87 17.83
CA TRP A 328 23.48 -35.14 17.25
C TRP A 328 24.89 -35.49 17.72
N ARG A 329 25.80 -34.54 17.79
CA ARG A 329 27.19 -34.73 18.23
C ARG A 329 27.25 -35.22 19.70
N VAL A 330 26.48 -34.55 20.59
CA VAL A 330 26.45 -34.88 22.01
C VAL A 330 25.77 -36.24 22.28
N SER A 331 24.71 -36.58 21.51
CA SER A 331 24.05 -37.89 21.65
C SER A 331 24.94 -39.10 21.28
N ARG A 332 26.06 -38.86 20.58
CA ARG A 332 27.04 -39.88 20.20
C ARG A 332 28.20 -40.06 21.18
N LEU A 333 28.29 -39.25 22.23
CA LEU A 333 29.33 -39.39 23.24
C LEU A 333 29.22 -40.81 23.88
N ALA A 334 30.36 -41.50 24.00
CA ALA A 334 30.41 -42.81 24.63
C ALA A 334 30.13 -42.70 26.14
N PRO A 335 29.45 -43.67 26.77
CA PRO A 335 29.43 -43.75 28.23
C PRO A 335 30.89 -43.92 28.69
N ALA A 336 31.37 -43.08 29.63
CA ALA A 336 32.65 -43.21 30.26
C ALA A 336 32.65 -44.42 31.22
#